data_76671d41e84ffce25cc38646fa222ffe
#
_entry.id   76671d41e84ffce25cc38646fa222ffe
#
_cell.length_a   1.000
_cell.length_b   1.000
_cell.length_c   1.000
_cell.angle_alpha   90.00
_cell.angle_beta   90.00
_cell.angle_gamma   90.00
#
_symmetry.space_group_name_H-M   'P 1'
#
loop_
_entity.id
_entity.type
_entity.pdbx_description
1 polymer ?
#
loop_
_entity_poly.entity_id
_entity_poly.type
_entity_poly.pdbx_seq_one_letter_code
_entity_poly.pdbx_strand_id
1 'polypeptide(L)'
;MKLTNLKEISDSINLDEYLWLYNYVRDNMEHPEWLGTFTLEEIKEILSIGGKIWMYYDKDIPVCSVFYIPASNKSLKKHNIDYDETITGSLGPIMVRKEYVGNGLQTAMLGVLNDYVKSIGKVHMFTKAHSDNIYSIRNILKDGYRIVDEYENERGPMTAFVK
;
A
#
# COMPACT_ATOMS: atom_id res chain seq x y z
N MET A 1 -2.42 -16.30 8.62
CA MET A 1 -1.29 -15.92 9.50
C MET A 1 -1.61 -14.60 10.18
N LYS A 2 -1.39 -14.52 11.48
CA LYS A 2 -1.53 -13.27 12.23
C LYS A 2 -0.15 -12.76 12.62
N LEU A 3 0.16 -11.53 12.23
CA LEU A 3 1.44 -10.90 12.55
C LEU A 3 1.37 -10.28 13.95
N THR A 4 2.36 -10.56 14.78
CA THR A 4 2.39 -10.11 16.18
C THR A 4 3.46 -9.07 16.48
N ASN A 5 4.47 -8.93 15.64
CA ASN A 5 5.56 -7.97 15.82
C ASN A 5 5.40 -6.79 14.85
N LEU A 6 4.30 -6.04 15.04
CA LEU A 6 3.97 -4.88 14.20
C LEU A 6 4.31 -3.58 14.91
N LYS A 7 4.88 -2.65 14.16
CA LYS A 7 5.10 -1.26 14.57
C LYS A 7 4.24 -0.35 13.71
N GLU A 8 3.52 0.56 14.36
CA GLU A 8 2.71 1.57 13.68
C GLU A 8 3.46 2.90 13.58
N ILE A 9 3.35 3.55 12.42
CA ILE A 9 3.91 4.88 12.18
C ILE A 9 2.76 5.78 11.72
N SER A 10 2.44 6.78 12.55
CA SER A 10 1.34 7.74 12.31
C SER A 10 1.83 9.17 12.15
N ASP A 11 3.11 9.42 12.32
CA ASP A 11 3.75 10.74 12.19
C ASP A 11 5.13 10.62 11.57
N SER A 12 5.81 11.75 11.39
CA SER A 12 7.12 11.80 10.72
C SER A 12 8.30 11.42 11.62
N ILE A 13 8.09 11.07 12.89
CA ILE A 13 9.18 10.90 13.87
C ILE A 13 9.99 9.63 13.61
N ASN A 14 9.35 8.53 13.20
CA ASN A 14 9.99 7.22 13.07
C ASN A 14 10.00 6.70 11.63
N LEU A 15 10.31 7.55 10.66
CA LEU A 15 10.31 7.18 9.24
C LEU A 15 11.59 6.49 8.76
N ASP A 16 12.69 6.57 9.51
CA ASP A 16 13.99 6.09 9.06
C ASP A 16 13.98 4.61 8.67
N GLU A 17 13.35 3.76 9.48
CA GLU A 17 13.27 2.33 9.20
C GLU A 17 12.37 2.02 8.01
N TYR A 18 11.29 2.79 7.84
CA TYR A 18 10.43 2.67 6.66
C TYR A 18 11.17 3.06 5.39
N LEU A 19 11.91 4.17 5.41
CA LEU A 19 12.71 4.62 4.28
C LEU A 19 13.83 3.62 3.96
N TRP A 20 14.45 3.05 4.99
CA TRP A 20 15.44 1.99 4.81
C TRP A 20 14.82 0.78 4.09
N LEU A 21 13.66 0.31 4.55
CA LEU A 21 12.96 -0.82 3.93
C LEU A 21 12.56 -0.50 2.49
N TYR A 22 12.05 0.70 2.25
CA TYR A 22 11.66 1.16 0.93
C TYR A 22 12.84 1.11 -0.05
N ASN A 23 13.97 1.69 0.34
CA ASN A 23 15.16 1.70 -0.50
C ASN A 23 15.71 0.29 -0.70
N TYR A 24 15.75 -0.51 0.35
CA TYR A 24 16.20 -1.89 0.28
C TYR A 24 15.35 -2.72 -0.70
N VAL A 25 14.05 -2.64 -0.58
CA VAL A 25 13.12 -3.38 -1.47
C VAL A 25 13.28 -2.91 -2.91
N ARG A 26 13.29 -1.62 -3.14
CA ARG A 26 13.42 -1.03 -4.48
C ARG A 26 14.75 -1.42 -5.15
N ASP A 27 15.84 -1.33 -4.43
CA ASP A 27 17.17 -1.62 -4.96
C ASP A 27 17.35 -3.11 -5.30
N ASN A 28 16.56 -3.98 -4.70
CA ASN A 28 16.60 -5.43 -4.94
C ASN A 28 15.47 -5.94 -5.84
N MET A 29 14.65 -5.06 -6.41
CA MET A 29 13.59 -5.44 -7.35
C MET A 29 14.15 -5.59 -8.76
N GLU A 30 13.70 -6.64 -9.45
CA GLU A 30 13.95 -6.81 -10.88
C GLU A 30 13.22 -5.72 -11.70
N HIS A 31 12.03 -5.33 -11.23
CA HIS A 31 11.19 -4.31 -11.86
C HIS A 31 10.86 -3.20 -10.87
N PRO A 32 11.81 -2.28 -10.59
CA PRO A 32 11.57 -1.20 -9.61
C PRO A 32 10.42 -0.26 -9.99
N GLU A 33 10.06 -0.18 -11.28
CA GLU A 33 8.89 0.57 -11.77
C GLU A 33 7.54 0.03 -11.25
N TRP A 34 7.51 -1.19 -10.71
CA TRP A 34 6.31 -1.76 -10.10
C TRP A 34 6.02 -1.19 -8.72
N LEU A 35 7.00 -0.58 -8.08
CA LEU A 35 6.84 0.07 -6.78
C LEU A 35 6.59 1.57 -6.97
N GLY A 36 5.49 2.06 -6.41
CA GLY A 36 5.18 3.49 -6.42
C GLY A 36 6.24 4.30 -5.68
N THR A 37 6.60 5.46 -6.23
CA THR A 37 7.56 6.36 -5.62
C THR A 37 6.87 7.47 -4.86
N PHE A 38 7.33 7.72 -3.63
CA PHE A 38 6.93 8.85 -2.82
C PHE A 38 8.17 9.61 -2.37
N THR A 39 8.12 10.93 -2.44
CA THR A 39 9.13 11.76 -1.79
C THR A 39 8.91 11.72 -0.28
N LEU A 40 9.94 12.05 0.49
CA LEU A 40 9.83 12.16 1.94
C LEU A 40 8.73 13.16 2.34
N GLU A 41 8.63 14.28 1.63
CA GLU A 41 7.62 15.29 1.90
C GLU A 41 6.20 14.78 1.63
N GLU A 42 6.00 14.02 0.56
CA GLU A 42 4.70 13.38 0.27
C GLU A 42 4.31 12.39 1.38
N ILE A 43 5.24 11.58 1.87
CA ILE A 43 4.98 10.65 2.97
C ILE A 43 4.58 11.42 4.24
N LYS A 44 5.30 12.48 4.59
CA LYS A 44 4.98 13.33 5.75
C LYS A 44 3.60 13.96 5.61
N GLU A 45 3.27 14.46 4.43
CA GLU A 45 1.96 15.05 4.18
C GLU A 45 0.85 14.01 4.35
N ILE A 46 0.99 12.83 3.78
CA ILE A 46 0.01 11.74 3.92
C ILE A 46 -0.18 11.36 5.38
N LEU A 47 0.89 11.23 6.16
CA LEU A 47 0.79 10.94 7.59
C LEU A 47 0.09 12.07 8.34
N SER A 48 0.28 13.32 7.95
CA SER A 48 -0.35 14.48 8.59
C SER A 48 -1.86 14.55 8.38
N ILE A 49 -2.38 13.95 7.32
CA ILE A 49 -3.81 13.92 6.98
C ILE A 49 -4.50 12.61 7.36
N GLY A 50 -3.85 11.76 8.15
CA GLY A 50 -4.43 10.52 8.66
C GLY A 50 -3.87 9.25 8.06
N GLY A 51 -2.84 9.32 7.23
CA GLY A 51 -2.12 8.15 6.75
C GLY A 51 -1.47 7.36 7.88
N LYS A 52 -1.26 6.09 7.66
CA LYS A 52 -0.64 5.22 8.65
C LYS A 52 0.15 4.10 7.97
N ILE A 53 1.30 3.78 8.54
CA ILE A 53 2.17 2.70 8.07
C ILE A 53 2.26 1.64 9.16
N TRP A 54 2.18 0.37 8.78
CA TRP A 54 2.54 -0.75 9.64
C TRP A 54 3.75 -1.44 9.07
N MET A 55 4.67 -1.78 9.98
CA MET A 55 5.88 -2.51 9.64
C MET A 55 5.95 -3.78 10.47
N TYR A 56 6.30 -4.88 9.83
CA TYR A 56 6.55 -6.16 10.47
C TYR A 56 8.06 -6.43 10.53
N TYR A 57 8.50 -6.95 11.66
CA TYR A 57 9.90 -7.23 11.92
C TYR A 57 10.12 -8.73 12.17
N ASP A 58 11.21 -9.24 11.62
CA ASP A 58 11.79 -10.51 12.05
C ASP A 58 12.94 -10.15 13.00
N LYS A 59 12.72 -10.36 14.31
CA LYS A 59 13.58 -9.81 15.37
C LYS A 59 13.65 -8.29 15.23
N ASP A 60 14.83 -7.74 14.95
CA ASP A 60 15.03 -6.29 14.82
C ASP A 60 15.13 -5.83 13.36
N ILE A 61 14.83 -6.72 12.40
CA ILE A 61 14.97 -6.43 10.97
C ILE A 61 13.59 -6.13 10.38
N PRO A 62 13.39 -4.94 9.77
CA PRO A 62 12.17 -4.67 9.02
C PRO A 62 12.04 -5.61 7.82
N VAL A 63 10.91 -6.28 7.71
CA VAL A 63 10.68 -7.33 6.70
C VAL A 63 9.66 -6.93 5.67
N CYS A 64 8.55 -6.34 6.11
CA CYS A 64 7.50 -5.88 5.21
C CYS A 64 6.72 -4.71 5.82
N SER A 65 5.95 -4.03 4.98
CA SER A 65 5.12 -2.90 5.40
C SER A 65 3.88 -2.78 4.54
N VAL A 66 2.87 -2.11 5.08
CA VAL A 66 1.69 -1.64 4.34
C VAL A 66 1.41 -0.19 4.72
N PHE A 67 0.97 0.59 3.75
CA PHE A 67 0.69 2.01 3.91
C PHE A 67 -0.79 2.27 3.63
N TYR A 68 -1.51 2.78 4.64
CA TYR A 68 -2.85 3.32 4.47
C TYR A 68 -2.75 4.79 4.06
N ILE A 69 -3.47 5.14 2.99
CA ILE A 69 -3.52 6.51 2.47
C ILE A 69 -4.98 6.92 2.41
N PRO A 70 -5.39 8.05 3.04
CA PRO A 70 -6.74 8.57 2.84
C PRO A 70 -7.01 8.83 1.35
N ALA A 71 -8.18 8.43 0.86
CA ALA A 71 -8.54 8.69 -0.53
C ALA A 71 -8.85 10.17 -0.74
N SER A 72 -8.57 10.67 -1.94
CA SER A 72 -8.92 12.03 -2.35
C SER A 72 -9.90 12.02 -3.51
N ASN A 73 -10.79 13.01 -3.56
CA ASN A 73 -11.71 13.21 -4.68
C ASN A 73 -10.95 13.31 -6.00
N LYS A 74 -9.80 13.97 -6.00
CA LYS A 74 -8.97 14.12 -7.19
C LYS A 74 -8.55 12.77 -7.76
N SER A 75 -8.05 11.87 -6.91
CA SER A 75 -7.66 10.51 -7.32
C SER A 75 -8.86 9.68 -7.78
N LEU A 76 -9.96 9.74 -7.04
CA LEU A 76 -11.17 8.97 -7.38
C LEU A 76 -11.77 9.41 -8.71
N LYS A 77 -11.91 10.71 -8.93
CA LYS A 77 -12.45 11.28 -10.17
C LYS A 77 -11.57 10.99 -11.39
N LYS A 78 -10.26 10.96 -11.20
CA LYS A 78 -9.31 10.63 -12.27
C LYS A 78 -9.61 9.27 -12.91
N HIS A 79 -10.15 8.34 -12.13
CA HIS A 79 -10.47 6.97 -12.56
C HIS A 79 -11.97 6.72 -12.67
N ASN A 80 -12.80 7.79 -12.72
CA ASN A 80 -14.26 7.72 -12.79
C ASN A 80 -14.89 6.90 -11.64
N ILE A 81 -14.31 7.00 -10.45
CA ILE A 81 -14.79 6.32 -9.25
C ILE A 81 -15.72 7.27 -8.49
N ASP A 82 -17.00 6.89 -8.40
CA ASP A 82 -18.01 7.67 -7.70
C ASP A 82 -18.19 7.20 -6.25
N TYR A 83 -17.10 7.34 -5.47
CA TYR A 83 -17.11 7.06 -4.03
C TYR A 83 -16.91 8.36 -3.26
N ASP A 84 -17.51 8.43 -2.07
CA ASP A 84 -17.30 9.52 -1.14
C ASP A 84 -15.93 9.40 -0.50
N GLU A 85 -15.07 10.41 -0.63
CA GLU A 85 -13.73 10.40 -0.08
C GLU A 85 -13.70 10.26 1.45
N THR A 86 -14.76 10.70 2.15
CA THR A 86 -14.82 10.64 3.61
C THR A 86 -14.95 9.21 4.14
N ILE A 87 -15.50 8.29 3.34
CA ILE A 87 -15.68 6.89 3.71
C ILE A 87 -14.85 5.94 2.83
N THR A 88 -13.89 6.48 2.08
CA THR A 88 -13.02 5.72 1.18
C THR A 88 -11.57 5.84 1.63
N GLY A 89 -10.89 4.71 1.72
CA GLY A 89 -9.46 4.66 1.95
C GLY A 89 -8.71 4.20 0.72
N SER A 90 -7.40 4.32 0.73
CA SER A 90 -6.53 3.79 -0.31
C SER A 90 -5.51 2.84 0.28
N LEU A 91 -5.26 1.76 -0.44
CA LEU A 91 -4.12 0.89 -0.18
C LEU A 91 -2.92 1.49 -0.90
N GLY A 92 -1.92 1.92 -0.14
CA GLY A 92 -0.63 2.34 -0.64
C GLY A 92 0.30 1.15 -0.90
N PRO A 93 1.60 1.38 -1.03
CA PRO A 93 2.54 0.30 -1.29
C PRO A 93 2.53 -0.77 -0.20
N ILE A 94 2.54 -2.03 -0.63
CA ILE A 94 2.93 -3.15 0.22
C ILE A 94 4.31 -3.57 -0.22
N MET A 95 5.24 -3.61 0.71
CA MET A 95 6.62 -3.99 0.46
C MET A 95 6.96 -5.24 1.25
N VAL A 96 7.60 -6.20 0.60
CA VAL A 96 8.12 -7.41 1.24
C VAL A 96 9.56 -7.60 0.79
N ARG A 97 10.46 -7.76 1.73
CA ARG A 97 11.85 -8.07 1.40
C ARG A 97 11.93 -9.34 0.58
N LYS A 98 12.78 -9.33 -0.42
CA LYS A 98 12.96 -10.44 -1.37
C LYS A 98 13.15 -11.80 -0.68
N GLU A 99 13.92 -11.83 0.40
CA GLU A 99 14.26 -13.04 1.14
C GLU A 99 13.05 -13.65 1.87
N TYR A 100 11.98 -12.87 2.04
CA TYR A 100 10.77 -13.28 2.75
C TYR A 100 9.56 -13.47 1.83
N VAL A 101 9.73 -13.26 0.53
CA VAL A 101 8.65 -13.47 -0.45
C VAL A 101 8.26 -14.95 -0.48
N GLY A 102 6.98 -15.23 -0.66
CA GLY A 102 6.46 -16.62 -0.68
C GLY A 102 5.98 -17.12 0.68
N ASN A 103 5.96 -16.28 1.71
CA ASN A 103 5.53 -16.65 3.07
C ASN A 103 4.16 -16.08 3.46
N GLY A 104 3.38 -15.57 2.49
CA GLY A 104 2.05 -15.02 2.75
C GLY A 104 2.04 -13.65 3.43
N LEU A 105 3.16 -12.93 3.48
CA LEU A 105 3.26 -11.66 4.18
C LEU A 105 2.43 -10.56 3.53
N GLN A 106 2.36 -10.51 2.20
CA GLN A 106 1.52 -9.52 1.52
C GLN A 106 0.04 -9.71 1.90
N THR A 107 -0.45 -10.93 1.89
CA THR A 107 -1.82 -11.26 2.31
C THR A 107 -2.04 -10.91 3.79
N ALA A 108 -1.08 -11.19 4.65
CA ALA A 108 -1.16 -10.83 6.07
C ALA A 108 -1.22 -9.33 6.28
N MET A 109 -0.45 -8.55 5.52
CA MET A 109 -0.47 -7.08 5.60
C MET A 109 -1.77 -6.49 5.05
N LEU A 110 -2.35 -7.08 4.01
CA LEU A 110 -3.71 -6.72 3.57
C LEU A 110 -4.73 -6.93 4.68
N GLY A 111 -4.62 -8.02 5.44
CA GLY A 111 -5.46 -8.26 6.60
C GLY A 111 -5.33 -7.18 7.67
N VAL A 112 -4.11 -6.74 7.97
CA VAL A 112 -3.86 -5.63 8.91
C VAL A 112 -4.56 -4.36 8.45
N LEU A 113 -4.43 -4.01 7.18
CA LEU A 113 -5.08 -2.83 6.61
C LEU A 113 -6.60 -2.96 6.65
N ASN A 114 -7.15 -4.11 6.28
CA ASN A 114 -8.59 -4.35 6.27
C ASN A 114 -9.21 -4.18 7.65
N ASP A 115 -8.57 -4.70 8.69
CA ASP A 115 -9.02 -4.52 10.07
C ASP A 115 -9.01 -3.05 10.48
N TYR A 116 -7.97 -2.33 10.13
CA TYR A 116 -7.86 -0.91 10.44
C TYR A 116 -8.93 -0.07 9.75
N VAL A 117 -9.09 -0.20 8.43
CA VAL A 117 -10.05 0.61 7.67
C VAL A 117 -11.48 0.36 8.12
N LYS A 118 -11.79 -0.88 8.50
CA LYS A 118 -13.07 -1.22 9.11
C LYS A 118 -13.25 -0.50 10.45
N SER A 119 -12.21 -0.47 11.28
CA SER A 119 -12.25 0.17 12.60
C SER A 119 -12.48 1.68 12.54
N ILE A 120 -12.03 2.34 11.46
CA ILE A 120 -12.22 3.79 11.25
C ILE A 120 -13.42 4.13 10.37
N GLY A 121 -14.29 3.15 10.04
CA GLY A 121 -15.56 3.36 9.34
C GLY A 121 -15.41 3.56 7.83
N LYS A 122 -14.32 3.17 7.22
CA LYS A 122 -14.19 3.19 5.77
C LYS A 122 -14.96 1.99 5.19
N VAL A 123 -15.77 2.24 4.19
CA VAL A 123 -16.59 1.21 3.53
C VAL A 123 -16.12 0.90 2.12
N HIS A 124 -15.29 1.77 1.55
CA HIS A 124 -14.72 1.60 0.22
C HIS A 124 -13.20 1.70 0.26
N MET A 125 -12.56 0.97 -0.63
CA MET A 125 -11.11 1.00 -0.81
C MET A 125 -10.75 1.19 -2.27
N PHE A 126 -9.65 1.91 -2.49
CA PHE A 126 -9.06 2.16 -3.78
C PHE A 126 -7.60 1.76 -3.78
N THR A 127 -7.11 1.21 -4.88
CA THR A 127 -5.68 0.97 -5.07
C THR A 127 -5.33 0.92 -6.55
N LYS A 128 -4.05 0.92 -6.83
CA LYS A 128 -3.52 0.77 -8.19
C LYS A 128 -2.24 -0.06 -8.16
N ALA A 129 -1.99 -0.75 -9.25
CA ALA A 129 -0.78 -1.54 -9.43
C ALA A 129 -0.31 -1.46 -10.87
N HIS A 130 0.98 -1.67 -11.08
CA HIS A 130 1.52 -1.83 -12.43
C HIS A 130 0.88 -3.07 -13.07
N SER A 131 0.43 -2.94 -14.31
CA SER A 131 -0.35 -4.00 -14.99
C SER A 131 0.45 -5.29 -15.21
N ASP A 132 1.78 -5.21 -15.25
CA ASP A 132 2.66 -6.37 -15.41
C ASP A 132 2.96 -7.07 -14.07
N ASN A 133 2.63 -6.44 -12.93
CA ASN A 133 2.85 -7.03 -11.62
C ASN A 133 1.72 -7.99 -11.27
N ILE A 134 1.70 -9.14 -11.91
CA ILE A 134 0.64 -10.13 -11.75
C ILE A 134 0.54 -10.70 -10.34
N TYR A 135 1.63 -10.72 -9.58
CA TYR A 135 1.63 -11.19 -8.18
C TYR A 135 0.81 -10.26 -7.28
N SER A 136 1.04 -8.94 -7.37
CA SER A 136 0.24 -7.95 -6.66
C SER A 136 -1.21 -7.96 -7.10
N ILE A 137 -1.45 -8.02 -8.40
CA ILE A 137 -2.81 -8.03 -8.95
C ILE A 137 -3.60 -9.23 -8.44
N ARG A 138 -3.01 -10.42 -8.43
CA ARG A 138 -3.67 -11.62 -7.88
C ARG A 138 -4.06 -11.45 -6.42
N ASN A 139 -3.17 -10.91 -5.60
CA ASN A 139 -3.44 -10.68 -4.18
C ASN A 139 -4.52 -9.62 -3.98
N ILE A 140 -4.51 -8.55 -4.78
CA ILE A 140 -5.53 -7.50 -4.75
C ILE A 140 -6.90 -8.08 -5.12
N LEU A 141 -6.99 -8.81 -6.21
CA LEU A 141 -8.26 -9.43 -6.65
C LEU A 141 -8.77 -10.45 -5.63
N LYS A 142 -7.88 -11.26 -5.06
CA LYS A 142 -8.23 -12.23 -4.02
C LYS A 142 -8.76 -11.56 -2.76
N ASP A 143 -8.30 -10.35 -2.45
CA ASP A 143 -8.77 -9.55 -1.31
C ASP A 143 -10.13 -8.86 -1.56
N GLY A 144 -10.75 -9.09 -2.72
CA GLY A 144 -12.09 -8.62 -3.03
C GLY A 144 -12.17 -7.37 -3.90
N TYR A 145 -11.04 -6.84 -4.36
CA TYR A 145 -11.04 -5.70 -5.28
C TYR A 145 -11.49 -6.13 -6.68
N ARG A 146 -12.02 -5.17 -7.43
CA ARG A 146 -12.34 -5.32 -8.86
C ARG A 146 -11.65 -4.23 -9.68
N ILE A 147 -11.35 -4.53 -10.93
CA ILE A 147 -10.72 -3.59 -11.86
C ILE A 147 -11.76 -2.55 -12.29
N VAL A 148 -11.39 -1.28 -12.26
CA VAL A 148 -12.23 -0.15 -12.67
C VAL A 148 -11.62 0.71 -13.76
N ASP A 149 -10.30 0.69 -13.94
CA ASP A 149 -9.62 1.48 -14.95
C ASP A 149 -8.29 0.84 -15.34
N GLU A 150 -7.91 1.04 -16.59
CA GLU A 150 -6.59 0.70 -17.13
C GLU A 150 -6.06 1.94 -17.83
N TYR A 151 -4.87 2.37 -17.51
CA TYR A 151 -4.29 3.63 -18.00
C TYR A 151 -2.77 3.54 -18.07
N GLU A 152 -2.13 4.56 -18.56
CA GLU A 152 -0.67 4.68 -18.57
C GLU A 152 -0.22 5.93 -17.84
N ASN A 153 0.92 5.84 -17.19
CA ASN A 153 1.63 6.96 -16.60
C ASN A 153 3.14 6.78 -16.83
N GLU A 154 3.98 7.57 -16.16
CA GLU A 154 5.45 7.49 -16.28
C GLU A 154 6.04 6.15 -15.88
N ARG A 155 5.31 5.33 -15.13
CA ARG A 155 5.74 3.98 -14.71
C ARG A 155 5.40 2.92 -15.76
N GLY A 156 4.57 3.24 -16.75
CA GLY A 156 4.08 2.31 -17.75
C GLY A 156 2.59 2.00 -17.60
N PRO A 157 2.14 0.82 -18.06
CA PRO A 157 0.73 0.43 -17.95
C PRO A 157 0.32 0.20 -16.50
N MET A 158 -0.82 0.78 -16.12
CA MET A 158 -1.35 0.76 -14.77
C MET A 158 -2.79 0.25 -14.74
N THR A 159 -3.16 -0.38 -13.64
CA THR A 159 -4.52 -0.84 -13.38
C THR A 159 -5.00 -0.26 -12.05
N ALA A 160 -6.22 0.25 -12.03
CA ALA A 160 -6.89 0.77 -10.84
C ALA A 160 -7.99 -0.19 -10.38
N PHE A 161 -8.13 -0.32 -9.07
CA PHE A 161 -9.03 -1.26 -8.42
C PHE A 161 -9.82 -0.59 -7.32
N VAL A 162 -11.04 -1.09 -7.08
CA VAL A 162 -11.86 -0.70 -5.92
C VAL A 162 -12.49 -1.91 -5.26
N LYS A 163 -12.89 -1.74 -4.00
CA LYS A 163 -13.80 -2.64 -3.32
C LYS A 163 -14.65 -1.92 -2.29
#